data_ebd52b48ced8e0f0d0d40b6f42f237c7
#
_entry.id   ebd52b48ced8e0f0d0d40b6f42f237c7
#
_cell.length_a   1.000
_cell.length_b   1.000
_cell.length_c   1.000
_cell.angle_alpha   90.00
_cell.angle_beta   90.00
_cell.angle_gamma   90.00
#
_symmetry.space_group_name_H-M   'P 1'
#
loop_
_entity.id
_entity.type
_entity.pdbx_description
1 polymer ?
#
loop_
_entity_poly.entity_id
_entity_poly.type
_entity_poly.pdbx_seq_one_letter_code
_entity_poly.pdbx_strand_id
1 'polypeptide(L)'
;MDEIYLKEIGEHISSIPNSIINSFITKIEKPINHAGILVRIFGRVKSCASLKNKLNIKTYGMDHKIQDLFGVRITVYFKDDIEICKAIMQRIFQVDNISEDRGNETTFKSEKLNIVCKIPDDIKEELEESLFQGIIDDTFEIQILSLIHI
;
A
#
# COMPACT_ATOMS: atom_id res chain seq x y z
N MET A 1 15.42 -14.46 12.79
CA MET A 1 15.92 -13.45 11.83
C MET A 1 17.06 -12.68 12.49
N ASP A 2 18.11 -12.42 11.74
CA ASP A 2 19.33 -11.78 12.23
C ASP A 2 19.06 -10.33 12.64
N GLU A 3 19.50 -9.93 13.86
CA GLU A 3 19.36 -8.56 14.34
C GLU A 3 20.12 -7.54 13.49
N ILE A 4 21.25 -7.95 12.91
CA ILE A 4 22.06 -7.10 12.01
C ILE A 4 21.24 -6.76 10.76
N TYR A 5 20.55 -7.74 10.20
CA TYR A 5 19.71 -7.57 9.02
C TYR A 5 18.53 -6.61 9.32
N LEU A 6 17.88 -6.78 10.48
CA LEU A 6 16.79 -5.90 10.91
C LEU A 6 17.26 -4.46 11.11
N LYS A 7 18.47 -4.28 11.62
CA LYS A 7 19.07 -2.96 11.82
C LYS A 7 19.33 -2.27 10.48
N GLU A 8 19.90 -3.02 9.51
CA GLU A 8 20.17 -2.51 8.16
C GLU A 8 18.87 -2.09 7.46
N ILE A 9 17.82 -2.92 7.54
CA ILE A 9 16.50 -2.58 6.99
C ILE A 9 15.95 -1.31 7.65
N GLY A 10 16.07 -1.20 8.96
CA GLY A 10 15.63 -0.02 9.70
C GLY A 10 16.35 1.26 9.25
N GLU A 11 17.64 1.18 8.98
CA GLU A 11 18.41 2.30 8.44
C GLU A 11 17.96 2.68 7.03
N HIS A 12 17.71 1.69 6.16
CA HIS A 12 17.19 1.93 4.81
C HIS A 12 15.79 2.58 4.85
N ILE A 13 14.91 2.09 5.71
CA ILE A 13 13.56 2.65 5.88
C ILE A 13 13.65 4.10 6.37
N SER A 14 14.52 4.38 7.35
CA SER A 14 14.71 5.72 7.89
C SER A 14 15.27 6.69 6.85
N SER A 15 15.99 6.20 5.86
CA SER A 15 16.58 7.02 4.79
C SER A 15 15.60 7.31 3.64
N ILE A 16 14.41 6.69 3.64
CA ILE A 16 13.43 6.90 2.59
C ILE A 16 12.91 8.36 2.65
N PRO A 17 13.04 9.13 1.56
CA PRO A 17 12.54 10.50 1.53
C PRO A 17 11.02 10.57 1.65
N ASN A 18 10.50 11.58 2.36
CA ASN A 18 9.06 11.84 2.44
C ASN A 18 8.43 12.07 1.06
N SER A 19 9.22 12.56 0.11
CA SER A 19 8.78 12.79 -1.28
C SER A 19 8.31 11.51 -1.98
N ILE A 20 8.76 10.33 -1.55
CA ILE A 20 8.34 9.04 -2.13
C ILE A 20 6.85 8.84 -1.91
N ILE A 21 6.35 9.04 -0.70
CA ILE A 21 4.91 8.92 -0.40
C ILE A 21 4.11 9.93 -1.22
N ASN A 22 4.60 11.15 -1.34
CA ASN A 22 3.94 12.18 -2.16
C ASN A 22 3.89 11.78 -3.63
N SER A 23 4.91 11.10 -4.13
CA SER A 23 4.92 10.58 -5.51
C SER A 23 3.83 9.54 -5.75
N PHE A 24 3.63 8.61 -4.80
CA PHE A 24 2.52 7.66 -4.85
C PHE A 24 1.17 8.37 -4.85
N ILE A 25 0.99 9.30 -3.91
CA ILE A 25 -0.27 10.05 -3.75
C ILE A 25 -0.59 10.82 -5.03
N THR A 26 0.37 11.51 -5.61
CA THR A 26 0.18 12.30 -6.84
C THR A 26 -0.26 11.41 -8.01
N LYS A 27 0.37 10.25 -8.18
CA LYS A 27 0.00 9.31 -9.25
C LYS A 27 -1.42 8.79 -9.10
N ILE A 28 -1.87 8.59 -7.87
CA ILE A 28 -3.20 8.05 -7.56
C ILE A 28 -4.26 9.15 -7.64
N GLU A 29 -3.99 10.30 -7.06
CA GLU A 29 -4.94 11.42 -6.94
C GLU A 29 -5.35 11.98 -8.30
N LYS A 30 -4.38 12.15 -9.19
CA LYS A 30 -4.61 12.81 -10.49
C LYS A 30 -5.71 12.12 -11.32
N PRO A 31 -5.66 10.82 -11.61
CA PRO A 31 -6.72 10.16 -12.37
C PRO A 31 -8.05 10.10 -11.63
N ILE A 32 -8.05 9.99 -10.32
CA ILE A 32 -9.28 9.96 -9.51
C ILE A 32 -9.97 11.32 -9.54
N ASN A 33 -9.22 12.40 -9.37
CA ASN A 33 -9.75 13.77 -9.48
C ASN A 33 -10.30 14.03 -10.89
N HIS A 34 -9.62 13.51 -11.90
CA HIS A 34 -10.04 13.63 -13.30
C HIS A 34 -11.40 12.94 -13.55
N ALA A 35 -11.66 11.86 -12.83
CA ALA A 35 -12.94 11.15 -12.88
C ALA A 35 -14.05 11.85 -12.07
N GLY A 36 -13.72 12.93 -11.37
CA GLY A 36 -14.69 13.70 -10.58
C GLY A 36 -15.11 13.05 -9.27
N ILE A 37 -14.31 12.12 -8.76
CA ILE A 37 -14.60 11.42 -7.50
C ILE A 37 -13.97 12.18 -6.33
N LEU A 38 -14.76 12.42 -5.28
CA LEU A 38 -14.27 12.98 -4.04
C LEU A 38 -13.59 11.90 -3.21
N VAL A 39 -12.33 12.12 -2.90
CA VAL A 39 -11.52 11.16 -2.13
C VAL A 39 -10.66 11.87 -1.10
N ARG A 40 -10.29 11.11 -0.07
CA ARG A 40 -9.19 11.45 0.81
C ARG A 40 -8.11 10.40 0.62
N ILE A 41 -6.89 10.83 0.38
CA ILE A 41 -5.77 9.94 0.14
C ILE A 41 -4.72 10.16 1.22
N PHE A 42 -4.34 9.08 1.87
CA PHE A 42 -3.32 9.06 2.90
C PHE A 42 -2.28 7.99 2.57
N GLY A 43 -1.01 8.35 2.67
CA GLY A 43 0.07 7.41 2.43
C GLY A 43 1.00 7.30 3.61
N ARG A 44 1.64 6.14 3.76
CA ARG A 44 2.62 5.90 4.81
C ARG A 44 3.69 4.93 4.38
N VAL A 45 4.86 5.07 5.00
CA VAL A 45 5.89 4.03 5.03
C VAL A 45 5.71 3.29 6.36
N LYS A 46 5.72 1.96 6.33
CA LYS A 46 5.62 1.16 7.55
C LYS A 46 6.81 1.47 8.46
N SER A 47 6.54 1.78 9.73
CA SER A 47 7.60 2.08 10.70
C SER A 47 8.45 0.84 11.01
N CYS A 48 9.67 1.09 11.45
CA CYS A 48 10.57 0.01 11.87
C CYS A 48 9.96 -0.85 13.00
N ALA A 49 9.27 -0.22 13.94
CA ALA A 49 8.59 -0.91 15.04
C ALA A 49 7.45 -1.82 14.52
N SER A 50 6.62 -1.31 13.60
CA SER A 50 5.55 -2.08 12.98
C SER A 50 6.10 -3.26 12.17
N LEU A 51 7.22 -3.06 11.48
CA LEU A 51 7.91 -4.12 10.74
C LEU A 51 8.39 -5.22 11.67
N LYS A 52 9.03 -4.87 12.79
CA LYS A 52 9.49 -5.83 13.79
C LYS A 52 8.35 -6.65 14.38
N ASN A 53 7.23 -5.99 14.71
CA ASN A 53 6.04 -6.67 15.22
C ASN A 53 5.50 -7.68 14.19
N LYS A 54 5.43 -7.29 12.94
CA LYS A 54 4.94 -8.15 11.86
C LYS A 54 5.84 -9.37 11.67
N LEU A 55 7.15 -9.19 11.76
CA LEU A 55 8.14 -10.27 11.64
C LEU A 55 8.09 -11.25 12.83
N ASN A 56 7.70 -10.79 14.01
CA ASN A 56 7.55 -11.65 15.19
C ASN A 56 6.27 -12.49 15.15
N ILE A 57 5.23 -12.01 14.47
CA ILE A 57 3.91 -12.67 14.41
C ILE A 57 3.84 -13.68 13.26
N LYS A 58 4.46 -13.36 12.12
CA LYS A 58 4.42 -14.18 10.91
C LYS A 58 5.82 -14.54 10.46
N THR A 59 5.94 -15.70 9.82
CA THR A 59 7.20 -16.12 9.22
C THR A 59 7.34 -15.50 7.83
N TYR A 60 8.34 -14.66 7.65
CA TYR A 60 8.69 -14.07 6.36
C TYR A 60 10.03 -14.60 5.87
N GLY A 61 10.18 -14.70 4.57
CA GLY A 61 11.40 -15.14 3.91
C GLY A 61 11.33 -14.89 2.41
N MET A 62 12.20 -15.52 1.65
CA MET A 62 12.24 -15.33 0.18
C MET A 62 10.95 -15.80 -0.51
N ASP A 63 10.25 -16.78 0.07
CA ASP A 63 8.99 -17.31 -0.47
C ASP A 63 7.76 -16.51 -0.03
N HIS A 64 7.89 -15.75 1.05
CA HIS A 64 6.80 -14.94 1.61
C HIS A 64 7.37 -13.60 2.06
N LYS A 65 7.36 -12.64 1.15
CA LYS A 65 7.92 -11.30 1.36
C LYS A 65 6.89 -10.31 1.89
N ILE A 66 7.39 -9.25 2.50
CA ILE A 66 6.56 -8.12 2.95
C ILE A 66 6.20 -7.28 1.73
N GLN A 67 4.91 -7.12 1.47
CA GLN A 67 4.38 -6.43 0.29
C GLN A 67 3.81 -5.04 0.60
N ASP A 68 3.75 -4.65 1.86
CA ASP A 68 3.09 -3.43 2.32
C ASP A 68 4.01 -2.46 3.08
N LEU A 69 5.29 -2.42 2.70
CA LEU A 69 6.21 -1.42 3.26
C LEU A 69 5.67 -0.01 2.99
N PHE A 70 5.17 0.21 1.78
CA PHE A 70 4.46 1.42 1.39
C PHE A 70 2.97 1.12 1.32
N GLY A 71 2.16 1.96 1.96
CA GLY A 71 0.72 1.83 1.94
C GLY A 71 0.04 3.13 1.59
N VAL A 72 -1.00 3.06 0.76
CA VAL A 72 -1.84 4.21 0.42
C VAL A 72 -3.28 3.84 0.72
N ARG A 73 -3.96 4.69 1.46
CA ARG A 73 -5.38 4.53 1.75
C ARG A 73 -6.18 5.55 0.95
N ILE A 74 -7.13 5.06 0.18
CA ILE A 74 -8.08 5.87 -0.57
C ILE A 74 -9.43 5.74 0.13
N THR A 75 -9.92 6.83 0.69
CA THR A 75 -11.23 6.87 1.33
C THR A 75 -12.19 7.60 0.41
N VAL A 76 -13.22 6.90 -0.06
CA VAL A 76 -14.30 7.46 -0.87
C VAL A 76 -15.53 7.68 -0.01
N TYR A 77 -16.44 8.56 -0.44
CA TYR A 77 -17.65 8.83 0.32
C TYR A 77 -18.72 7.76 0.08
N PHE A 78 -18.86 7.30 -1.15
CA PHE A 78 -19.90 6.36 -1.56
C PHE A 78 -19.33 5.02 -1.95
N LYS A 79 -20.03 3.95 -1.60
CA LYS A 79 -19.65 2.58 -1.90
C LYS A 79 -19.44 2.34 -3.40
N ASP A 80 -20.28 2.92 -4.25
CA ASP A 80 -20.21 2.75 -5.70
C ASP A 80 -18.91 3.28 -6.29
N ASP A 81 -18.27 4.25 -5.62
CA ASP A 81 -17.00 4.81 -6.06
C ASP A 81 -15.81 3.87 -5.83
N ILE A 82 -15.94 2.85 -4.99
CA ILE A 82 -14.90 1.85 -4.75
C ILE A 82 -14.56 1.12 -6.05
N GLU A 83 -15.55 0.66 -6.78
CA GLU A 83 -15.35 -0.07 -8.04
C GLU A 83 -14.71 0.80 -9.12
N ILE A 84 -15.07 2.08 -9.15
CA ILE A 84 -14.49 3.04 -10.09
C ILE A 84 -13.01 3.26 -9.76
N CYS A 85 -12.69 3.48 -8.48
CA CYS A 85 -11.30 3.62 -8.04
C CYS A 85 -10.48 2.36 -8.31
N LYS A 86 -11.05 1.18 -8.06
CA LYS A 86 -10.42 -0.10 -8.39
C LYS A 86 -10.06 -0.17 -9.86
N ALA A 87 -11.00 0.15 -10.75
CA ALA A 87 -10.77 0.13 -12.19
C ALA A 87 -9.66 1.11 -12.61
N ILE A 88 -9.61 2.29 -12.00
CA ILE A 88 -8.56 3.28 -12.25
C ILE A 88 -7.19 2.73 -11.80
N MET A 89 -7.12 2.14 -10.61
CA MET A 89 -5.86 1.58 -10.09
C MET A 89 -5.35 0.43 -10.97
N GLN A 90 -6.23 -0.43 -11.44
CA GLN A 90 -5.88 -1.52 -12.36
C GLN A 90 -5.36 -1.02 -13.71
N ARG A 91 -5.73 0.20 -14.07
CA ARG A 91 -5.30 0.83 -15.34
C ARG A 91 -3.92 1.45 -15.25
N ILE A 92 -3.60 2.05 -14.11
CA ILE A 92 -2.36 2.82 -13.95
C ILE A 92 -1.22 2.03 -13.31
N PHE A 93 -1.53 0.95 -12.60
CA PHE A 93 -0.52 0.12 -11.92
C PHE A 93 -0.60 -1.33 -12.37
N GLN A 94 0.54 -2.01 -12.29
CA GLN A 94 0.59 -3.47 -12.45
C GLN A 94 0.13 -4.12 -11.16
N VAL A 95 -1.04 -4.74 -11.19
CA VAL A 95 -1.66 -5.36 -10.02
C VAL A 95 -1.18 -6.80 -9.88
N ASP A 96 -0.70 -7.16 -8.68
CA ASP A 96 -0.30 -8.52 -8.34
C ASP A 96 -1.44 -9.29 -7.69
N ASN A 97 -2.20 -8.66 -6.79
CA ASN A 97 -3.26 -9.32 -6.05
C ASN A 97 -4.33 -8.33 -5.61
N ILE A 98 -5.57 -8.81 -5.56
CA ILE A 98 -6.71 -8.04 -5.04
C ILE A 98 -7.42 -8.93 -4.03
N SER A 99 -7.68 -8.39 -2.84
CA SER A 99 -8.51 -9.03 -1.84
C SER A 99 -9.63 -8.10 -1.38
N GLU A 100 -10.83 -8.65 -1.24
CA GLU A 100 -11.99 -7.91 -0.79
C GLU A 100 -12.38 -8.38 0.60
N ASP A 101 -12.53 -7.43 1.53
CA ASP A 101 -13.14 -7.67 2.82
C ASP A 101 -14.53 -7.08 2.78
N ARG A 102 -15.52 -7.92 2.47
CA ARG A 102 -16.93 -7.54 2.51
C ARG A 102 -17.42 -7.70 3.93
N GLY A 103 -17.76 -6.59 4.57
CA GLY A 103 -18.34 -6.61 5.90
C GLY A 103 -19.55 -7.54 5.95
N ASN A 104 -19.70 -8.21 7.09
CA ASN A 104 -20.83 -9.07 7.37
C ASN A 104 -22.08 -8.18 7.60
N GLU A 105 -23.27 -8.63 7.16
CA GLU A 105 -24.54 -7.91 7.37
C GLU A 105 -24.83 -7.62 8.85
N THR A 106 -24.27 -8.44 9.76
CA THR A 106 -24.44 -8.29 11.21
C THR A 106 -23.37 -7.39 11.86
N THR A 107 -22.28 -7.09 11.15
CA THR A 107 -21.25 -6.19 11.62
C THR A 107 -21.16 -5.01 10.65
N PHE A 108 -21.38 -3.81 11.12
CA PHE A 108 -21.29 -2.58 10.32
C PHE A 108 -19.83 -2.28 9.89
N LYS A 109 -19.13 -3.28 9.39
CA LYS A 109 -17.78 -3.07 8.86
C LYS A 109 -17.85 -2.46 7.47
N SER A 110 -17.07 -1.42 7.27
CA SER A 110 -16.84 -0.82 5.96
C SER A 110 -16.30 -1.86 5.00
N GLU A 111 -16.81 -1.88 3.78
CA GLU A 111 -16.19 -2.69 2.74
C GLU A 111 -14.79 -2.15 2.47
N LYS A 112 -13.82 -3.05 2.47
CA LYS A 112 -12.43 -2.78 2.19
C LYS A 112 -11.98 -3.54 0.97
N LEU A 113 -11.29 -2.86 0.09
CA LEU A 113 -10.60 -3.47 -1.02
C LEU A 113 -9.10 -3.25 -0.83
N ASN A 114 -8.32 -4.32 -0.84
CA ASN A 114 -6.87 -4.25 -0.77
C ASN A 114 -6.28 -4.65 -2.11
N ILE A 115 -5.43 -3.81 -2.66
CA ILE A 115 -4.77 -4.05 -3.95
C ILE A 115 -3.26 -4.01 -3.71
N VAL A 116 -2.57 -5.09 -4.06
CA VAL A 116 -1.11 -5.13 -4.06
C VAL A 116 -0.63 -4.87 -5.47
N CYS A 117 0.19 -3.84 -5.64
CA CYS A 117 0.70 -3.39 -6.93
C CYS A 117 2.22 -3.36 -6.94
N LYS A 118 2.82 -3.52 -8.12
CA LYS A 118 4.24 -3.27 -8.30
C LYS A 118 4.54 -1.79 -8.18
N ILE A 119 5.64 -1.45 -7.52
CA ILE A 119 6.11 -0.07 -7.45
C ILE A 119 6.48 0.39 -8.86
N PRO A 120 5.95 1.55 -9.33
CA PRO A 120 6.33 2.09 -10.63
C PRO A 120 7.84 2.33 -10.73
N ASP A 121 8.40 2.12 -11.91
CA ASP A 121 9.85 2.20 -12.13
C ASP A 121 10.43 3.58 -11.77
N ASP A 122 9.72 4.65 -12.06
CA ASP A 122 10.16 6.01 -11.74
C ASP A 122 10.27 6.27 -10.23
N ILE A 123 9.39 5.67 -9.44
CA ILE A 123 9.45 5.74 -7.97
C ILE A 123 10.55 4.81 -7.47
N LYS A 124 10.64 3.60 -8.03
CA LYS A 124 11.63 2.61 -7.63
C LYS A 124 13.06 3.09 -7.84
N GLU A 125 13.31 3.85 -8.90
CA GLU A 125 14.61 4.46 -9.18
C GLU A 125 15.09 5.43 -8.09
N GLU A 126 14.17 6.03 -7.35
CA GLU A 126 14.48 6.91 -6.22
C GLU A 126 14.78 6.16 -4.92
N LEU A 127 14.57 4.83 -4.92
CA LEU A 127 14.80 3.95 -3.79
C LEU A 127 16.08 3.16 -3.96
N GLU A 128 16.73 2.80 -2.84
CA GLU A 128 17.92 1.95 -2.87
C GLU A 128 17.54 0.52 -3.27
N GLU A 129 18.25 -0.05 -4.24
CA GLU A 129 18.04 -1.45 -4.68
C GLU A 129 18.18 -2.45 -3.53
N SER A 130 19.09 -2.18 -2.59
CA SER A 130 19.34 -3.04 -1.44
C SER A 130 18.11 -3.23 -0.56
N LEU A 131 17.15 -2.28 -0.59
CA LEU A 131 15.89 -2.39 0.14
C LEU A 131 15.09 -3.63 -0.28
N PHE A 132 15.16 -4.02 -1.55
CA PHE A 132 14.37 -5.11 -2.13
C PHE A 132 15.13 -6.43 -2.28
N GLN A 133 16.34 -6.52 -1.79
CA GLN A 133 17.19 -7.72 -1.93
C GLN A 133 16.91 -8.80 -0.88
N GLY A 134 16.10 -8.50 0.11
CA GLY A 134 15.75 -9.42 1.19
C GLY A 134 14.27 -9.76 1.24
N ILE A 135 13.68 -9.62 2.42
CA ILE A 135 12.28 -9.97 2.69
C ILE A 135 11.26 -8.92 2.24
N ILE A 136 11.71 -7.76 1.77
CA ILE A 136 10.82 -6.68 1.30
C ILE A 136 10.63 -6.81 -0.20
N ASP A 137 9.40 -6.98 -0.62
CA ASP A 137 9.04 -7.04 -2.03
C ASP A 137 8.98 -5.64 -2.66
N ASP A 138 9.14 -5.55 -3.96
CA ASP A 138 9.05 -4.30 -4.71
C ASP A 138 7.60 -3.93 -5.03
N THR A 139 6.75 -4.04 -4.04
CA THR A 139 5.31 -3.79 -4.12
C THR A 139 4.87 -2.74 -3.11
N PHE A 140 3.67 -2.22 -3.32
CA PHE A 140 2.98 -1.38 -2.36
C PHE A 140 1.51 -1.79 -2.29
N GLU A 141 0.85 -1.44 -1.19
CA GLU A 141 -0.55 -1.79 -0.98
C GLU A 141 -1.42 -0.55 -1.06
N ILE A 142 -2.55 -0.69 -1.78
CA ILE A 142 -3.60 0.32 -1.83
C ILE A 142 -4.82 -0.25 -1.12
N GLN A 143 -5.32 0.47 -0.12
CA GLN A 143 -6.61 0.18 0.51
C GLN A 143 -7.64 1.17 0.02
N ILE A 144 -8.78 0.67 -0.46
CA ILE A 144 -9.91 1.51 -0.85
C ILE A 144 -11.07 1.19 0.07
N LEU A 145 -11.63 2.20 0.70
CA LEU A 145 -12.78 2.03 1.60
C LEU A 145 -13.76 3.19 1.45
N SER A 146 -15.02 2.93 1.78
CA SER A 146 -16.07 3.95 1.77
C SER A 146 -16.43 4.38 3.18
N LEU A 147 -16.77 5.68 3.32
CA LEU A 147 -17.27 6.23 4.59
C LEU A 147 -18.74 5.95 4.81
N ILE A 148 -19.52 5.82 3.75
CA ILE A 148 -20.96 5.70 3.82
C ILE A 148 -21.40 4.37 3.23
N HIS A 149 -22.05 3.58 4.06
CA HIS A 149 -22.74 2.35 3.67
C HIS A 149 -24.18 2.68 3.32
N ILE A 150 -24.43 2.80 2.06
CA ILE A 150 -25.82 2.89 1.58
C ILE A 150 -26.02 1.80 0.55
#